data_81826c019773c69720a7e4f483142a9a
#
_entry.id   81826c019773c69720a7e4f483142a9a
#
_cell.length_a   1.000
_cell.length_b   1.000
_cell.length_c   1.000
_cell.angle_alpha   90.00
_cell.angle_beta   90.00
_cell.angle_gamma   90.00
#
_symmetry.space_group_name_H-M   'P 1'
#
loop_
_entity.id
_entity.type
_entity.pdbx_description
1 polymer ?
#
loop_
_entity_poly.entity_id
_entity_poly.type
_entity_poly.pdbx_seq_one_letter_code
_entity_poly.pdbx_strand_id
1 'polypeptide(L)'
;MTFRELINEVLIRLREETIATDWSGNINDSSTVTDYQKVIGSLINDSKRNVESYHDWLVLRETKAITTVSGTRNYNLSSGQEIKLIDVTNQATGGKLVQVSRQYINSTLYPTENTGEPMYYAFNGADSDSNLKVDLEPKPDSIQTISFDIVKFQDELKTASTKLKIPTKPVVLGAWARAVSERGEDGGTNTGVIAMEVSESINQAVILDSGNVQYESEWYVK
;
A
#
# COMPACT_ATOMS: atom_id res chain seq x y z
N MET A 1 10.96 10.51 8.24
CA MET A 1 11.72 9.94 9.38
C MET A 1 12.19 8.55 9.02
N THR A 2 13.37 8.15 9.48
CA THR A 2 13.89 6.78 9.39
C THR A 2 13.21 5.88 10.42
N PHE A 3 13.32 4.57 10.25
CA PHE A 3 12.72 3.62 11.18
C PHE A 3 13.29 3.77 12.60
N ARG A 4 14.62 3.97 12.74
CA ARG A 4 15.22 4.27 14.05
C ARG A 4 14.66 5.54 14.69
N GLU A 5 14.53 6.61 13.92
CA GLU A 5 13.95 7.87 14.43
C GLU A 5 12.53 7.70 14.91
N LEU A 6 11.71 6.90 14.19
CA LEU A 6 10.32 6.59 14.60
C LEU A 6 10.29 5.83 15.93
N ILE A 7 11.14 4.82 16.08
CA ILE A 7 11.25 4.05 17.34
C ILE A 7 11.66 4.98 18.48
N ASN A 8 12.68 5.80 18.26
CA ASN A 8 13.18 6.73 19.29
C ASN A 8 12.12 7.76 19.69
N GLU A 9 11.33 8.25 18.76
CA GLU A 9 10.24 9.19 19.06
C GLU A 9 9.18 8.57 19.98
N VAL A 10 8.84 7.28 19.77
CA VAL A 10 7.93 6.53 20.65
C VAL A 10 8.59 6.28 22.02
N LEU A 11 9.86 5.86 22.06
CA LEU A 11 10.60 5.59 23.29
C LEU A 11 10.73 6.85 24.18
N ILE A 12 11.00 8.01 23.57
CA ILE A 12 11.04 9.30 24.28
C ILE A 12 9.71 9.58 24.99
N ARG A 13 8.56 9.34 24.30
CA ARG A 13 7.22 9.52 24.87
C ARG A 13 6.94 8.56 26.03
N LEU A 14 7.55 7.37 25.98
CA LEU A 14 7.48 6.35 27.02
C LEU A 14 8.53 6.55 28.13
N ARG A 15 9.40 7.56 28.01
CA ARG A 15 10.51 7.83 28.92
C ARG A 15 11.50 6.67 29.01
N GLU A 16 11.71 5.97 27.88
CA GLU A 16 12.62 4.84 27.76
C GLU A 16 13.91 5.22 27.05
N GLU A 17 14.93 4.36 27.20
CA GLU A 17 16.22 4.55 26.56
C GLU A 17 16.12 4.43 25.04
N THR A 18 16.67 5.43 24.34
CA THR A 18 16.67 5.49 22.86
C THR A 18 17.78 4.64 22.25
N ILE A 19 17.60 4.25 20.99
CA ILE A 19 18.61 3.53 20.21
C ILE A 19 19.65 4.54 19.70
N ALA A 20 20.88 4.44 20.18
CA ALA A 20 21.96 5.38 19.85
C ALA A 20 22.57 5.13 18.47
N THR A 21 22.70 3.86 18.06
CA THR A 21 23.39 3.45 16.84
C THR A 21 22.47 2.73 15.87
N ASP A 22 22.75 2.85 14.57
CA ASP A 22 22.04 2.09 13.56
C ASP A 22 22.39 0.60 13.65
N TRP A 23 21.37 -0.25 13.47
CA TRP A 23 21.59 -1.69 13.29
C TRP A 23 21.64 -2.03 11.80
N SER A 24 22.34 -3.13 11.49
CA SER A 24 22.42 -3.69 10.15
C SER A 24 21.36 -4.80 9.97
N GLY A 25 20.73 -4.87 8.79
CA GLY A 25 19.75 -5.90 8.50
C GLY A 25 18.39 -5.70 9.18
N ASN A 26 17.72 -6.81 9.54
CA ASN A 26 16.43 -6.76 10.20
C ASN A 26 16.59 -6.44 11.69
N ILE A 27 15.74 -5.57 12.22
CA ILE A 27 15.71 -5.21 13.63
C ILE A 27 15.60 -6.43 14.55
N ASN A 28 14.84 -7.44 14.15
CA ASN A 28 14.61 -8.66 14.94
C ASN A 28 15.89 -9.51 15.12
N ASP A 29 16.82 -9.41 14.18
CA ASP A 29 18.08 -10.15 14.18
C ASP A 29 19.21 -9.37 14.86
N SER A 30 18.95 -8.11 15.24
CA SER A 30 19.98 -7.25 15.85
C SER A 30 20.22 -7.59 17.30
N SER A 31 21.49 -7.72 17.68
CA SER A 31 21.94 -7.84 19.08
C SER A 31 22.12 -6.49 19.77
N THR A 32 22.14 -5.39 19.03
CA THR A 32 22.31 -4.02 19.57
C THR A 32 20.99 -3.36 19.95
N VAL A 33 19.87 -4.00 19.64
CA VAL A 33 18.52 -3.52 19.93
C VAL A 33 17.90 -4.43 20.98
N THR A 34 17.36 -3.85 22.05
CA THR A 34 16.70 -4.61 23.12
C THR A 34 15.38 -5.22 22.65
N ASP A 35 14.91 -6.26 23.32
CA ASP A 35 13.66 -6.92 22.95
C ASP A 35 12.46 -5.96 23.04
N TYR A 36 12.44 -5.06 24.02
CA TYR A 36 11.41 -4.04 24.12
C TYR A 36 11.43 -3.06 22.92
N GLN A 37 12.62 -2.63 22.50
CA GLN A 37 12.75 -1.77 21.32
C GLN A 37 12.30 -2.48 20.02
N LYS A 38 12.48 -3.80 19.92
CA LYS A 38 11.93 -4.62 18.82
C LYS A 38 10.41 -4.64 18.86
N VAL A 39 9.80 -4.77 20.04
CA VAL A 39 8.33 -4.66 20.20
C VAL A 39 7.83 -3.31 19.72
N ILE A 40 8.47 -2.20 20.10
CA ILE A 40 8.10 -0.87 19.59
C ILE A 40 8.23 -0.81 18.08
N GLY A 41 9.25 -1.42 17.49
CA GLY A 41 9.38 -1.53 16.02
C GLY A 41 8.21 -2.26 15.36
N SER A 42 7.73 -3.33 15.96
CA SER A 42 6.53 -4.05 15.53
C SER A 42 5.27 -3.17 15.61
N LEU A 43 5.06 -2.49 16.74
CA LEU A 43 3.92 -1.58 16.93
C LEU A 43 3.92 -0.41 15.94
N ILE A 44 5.09 0.05 15.51
CA ILE A 44 5.22 1.07 14.46
C ILE A 44 4.78 0.48 13.10
N ASN A 45 5.19 -0.73 12.76
CA ASN A 45 4.75 -1.39 11.52
C ASN A 45 3.24 -1.63 11.51
N ASP A 46 2.65 -2.04 12.62
CA ASP A 46 1.20 -2.19 12.76
C ASP A 46 0.46 -0.86 12.61
N SER A 47 0.99 0.19 13.24
CA SER A 47 0.44 1.54 13.11
C SER A 47 0.56 2.07 11.69
N LYS A 48 1.72 1.86 11.05
CA LYS A 48 1.95 2.18 9.64
C LYS A 48 0.88 1.54 8.76
N ARG A 49 0.65 0.23 8.91
CA ARG A 49 -0.33 -0.52 8.15
C ARG A 49 -1.75 0.06 8.29
N ASN A 50 -2.12 0.43 9.52
CA ASN A 50 -3.43 1.04 9.75
C ASN A 50 -3.57 2.40 9.06
N VAL A 51 -2.53 3.25 9.12
CA VAL A 51 -2.55 4.56 8.46
C VAL A 51 -2.54 4.40 6.94
N GLU A 52 -1.79 3.44 6.39
CA GLU A 52 -1.78 3.14 4.94
C GLU A 52 -3.16 2.70 4.43
N SER A 53 -3.87 1.89 5.21
CA SER A 53 -5.19 1.39 4.82
C SER A 53 -6.31 2.43 4.91
N TYR A 54 -6.08 3.55 5.60
CA TYR A 54 -7.11 4.56 5.85
C TYR A 54 -7.39 5.45 4.63
N HIS A 55 -6.38 5.71 3.79
CA HIS A 55 -6.47 6.62 2.67
C HIS A 55 -5.59 6.18 1.49
N ASP A 56 -5.99 6.57 0.27
CA ASP A 56 -5.23 6.33 -0.96
C ASP A 56 -4.09 7.34 -1.13
N TRP A 57 -3.10 7.25 -0.26
CA TRP A 57 -1.98 8.19 -0.20
C TRP A 57 -1.29 8.36 -1.55
N LEU A 58 -1.14 9.60 -2.00
CA LEU A 58 -0.44 9.93 -3.26
C LEU A 58 0.97 9.34 -3.32
N VAL A 59 1.68 9.37 -2.19
CA VAL A 59 3.05 8.87 -2.08
C VAL A 59 3.16 7.35 -2.22
N LEU A 60 2.06 6.60 -2.10
CA LEU A 60 1.98 5.16 -2.29
C LEU A 60 1.48 4.77 -3.69
N ARG A 61 1.14 5.73 -4.53
CA ARG A 61 0.72 5.46 -5.91
C ARG A 61 1.91 5.03 -6.75
N GLU A 62 1.70 4.01 -7.56
CA GLU A 62 2.68 3.45 -8.47
C GLU A 62 1.98 2.97 -9.74
N THR A 63 2.62 3.14 -10.89
CA THR A 63 2.13 2.59 -12.16
C THR A 63 2.92 1.33 -12.49
N LYS A 64 2.22 0.21 -12.65
CA LYS A 64 2.77 -1.05 -13.16
C LYS A 64 2.37 -1.24 -14.61
N ALA A 65 3.34 -1.53 -15.47
CA ALA A 65 3.12 -1.76 -16.89
C ALA A 65 3.29 -3.23 -17.24
N ILE A 66 2.37 -3.76 -18.05
CA ILE A 66 2.45 -5.08 -18.65
C ILE A 66 2.63 -4.89 -20.15
N THR A 67 3.64 -5.55 -20.72
CA THR A 67 3.80 -5.66 -22.17
C THR A 67 3.06 -6.91 -22.64
N THR A 68 2.08 -6.74 -23.52
CA THR A 68 1.29 -7.85 -24.03
C THR A 68 2.05 -8.65 -25.08
N VAL A 69 1.64 -9.91 -25.24
CA VAL A 69 2.12 -10.83 -26.27
C VAL A 69 0.91 -11.35 -27.02
N SER A 70 0.94 -11.33 -28.36
CA SER A 70 -0.17 -11.80 -29.20
C SER A 70 -0.60 -13.21 -28.80
N GLY A 71 -1.90 -13.42 -28.64
CA GLY A 71 -2.51 -14.69 -28.28
C GLY A 71 -2.38 -15.07 -26.79
N THR A 72 -1.69 -14.30 -25.98
CA THR A 72 -1.51 -14.56 -24.55
C THR A 72 -2.56 -13.80 -23.75
N ARG A 73 -3.24 -14.49 -22.82
CA ARG A 73 -4.29 -13.91 -21.97
C ARG A 73 -3.79 -13.54 -20.60
N ASN A 74 -2.98 -14.41 -20.01
CA ASN A 74 -2.60 -14.35 -18.59
C ASN A 74 -1.27 -13.63 -18.43
N TYR A 75 -1.24 -12.66 -17.53
CA TYR A 75 -0.07 -11.85 -17.21
C TYR A 75 0.14 -11.78 -15.71
N ASN A 76 1.40 -11.56 -15.32
CA ASN A 76 1.78 -11.31 -13.94
C ASN A 76 1.99 -9.80 -13.75
N LEU A 77 1.32 -9.21 -12.76
CA LEU A 77 1.43 -7.77 -12.49
C LEU A 77 2.70 -7.39 -11.72
N SER A 78 3.41 -8.36 -11.12
CA SER A 78 4.65 -8.12 -10.34
C SER A 78 4.49 -7.03 -9.24
N SER A 79 3.33 -7.01 -8.59
CA SER A 79 2.95 -5.93 -7.66
C SER A 79 2.89 -6.38 -6.20
N GLY A 80 2.96 -7.70 -5.92
CA GLY A 80 2.52 -8.27 -4.65
C GLY A 80 0.98 -8.37 -4.57
N GLN A 81 0.46 -8.83 -3.43
CA GLN A 81 -0.98 -9.03 -3.21
C GLN A 81 -1.68 -7.79 -2.64
N GLU A 82 -0.95 -6.98 -1.87
CA GLU A 82 -1.49 -5.86 -1.11
C GLU A 82 -1.47 -4.59 -1.93
N ILE A 83 -2.33 -4.56 -2.93
CA ILE A 83 -2.52 -3.39 -3.78
C ILE A 83 -4.00 -3.01 -3.85
N LYS A 84 -4.25 -1.72 -4.01
CA LYS A 84 -5.55 -1.20 -4.44
C LYS A 84 -5.40 -0.67 -5.85
N LEU A 85 -6.23 -1.15 -6.75
CA LEU A 85 -6.26 -0.67 -8.13
C LEU A 85 -7.05 0.62 -8.24
N ILE A 86 -6.51 1.60 -8.95
CA ILE A 86 -7.16 2.87 -9.25
C ILE A 86 -7.73 2.84 -10.66
N ASP A 87 -6.88 2.57 -11.66
CA ASP A 87 -7.26 2.61 -13.08
C ASP A 87 -6.41 1.66 -13.91
N VAL A 88 -6.92 1.27 -15.09
CA VAL A 88 -6.17 0.46 -16.06
C VAL A 88 -6.36 1.05 -17.45
N THR A 89 -5.25 1.38 -18.08
CA THR A 89 -5.24 2.08 -19.37
C THR A 89 -4.35 1.36 -20.39
N ASN A 90 -4.84 1.19 -21.61
CA ASN A 90 -4.03 0.81 -22.75
C ASN A 90 -3.28 2.04 -23.26
N GLN A 91 -1.95 2.07 -23.12
CA GLN A 91 -1.16 3.23 -23.52
C GLN A 91 -1.08 3.44 -25.02
N ALA A 92 -1.33 2.40 -25.82
CA ALA A 92 -1.29 2.51 -27.27
C ALA A 92 -2.50 3.27 -27.84
N THR A 93 -3.68 3.12 -27.21
CA THR A 93 -4.95 3.69 -27.69
C THR A 93 -5.51 4.75 -26.74
N GLY A 94 -5.01 4.86 -25.52
CA GLY A 94 -5.59 5.69 -24.46
C GLY A 94 -6.89 5.14 -23.88
N GLY A 95 -7.32 3.94 -24.31
CA GLY A 95 -8.56 3.31 -23.86
C GLY A 95 -8.46 2.78 -22.44
N LYS A 96 -9.48 3.03 -21.61
CA LYS A 96 -9.59 2.44 -20.27
C LYS A 96 -10.15 1.03 -20.35
N LEU A 97 -9.54 0.09 -19.62
CA LEU A 97 -10.04 -1.27 -19.51
C LEU A 97 -11.05 -1.38 -18.36
N VAL A 98 -12.09 -2.16 -18.58
CA VAL A 98 -13.15 -2.39 -17.58
C VAL A 98 -12.87 -3.65 -16.79
N GLN A 99 -12.91 -3.53 -15.45
CA GLN A 99 -12.81 -4.70 -14.59
C GLN A 99 -14.08 -5.53 -14.65
N VAL A 100 -13.91 -6.84 -14.86
CA VAL A 100 -15.02 -7.80 -14.88
C VAL A 100 -14.66 -9.00 -13.99
N SER A 101 -15.67 -9.79 -13.63
CA SER A 101 -15.41 -11.04 -12.93
C SER A 101 -14.82 -12.08 -13.87
N ARG A 102 -13.96 -12.95 -13.34
CA ARG A 102 -13.42 -14.08 -14.10
C ARG A 102 -14.55 -15.00 -14.61
N GLN A 103 -15.61 -15.14 -13.84
CA GLN A 103 -16.77 -15.92 -14.26
C GLN A 103 -17.42 -15.30 -15.52
N TYR A 104 -17.56 -13.97 -15.56
CA TYR A 104 -18.10 -13.28 -16.75
C TYR A 104 -17.21 -13.48 -17.97
N ILE A 105 -15.90 -13.39 -17.82
CA ILE A 105 -14.97 -13.71 -18.91
C ILE A 105 -15.21 -15.13 -19.40
N ASN A 106 -15.22 -16.12 -18.50
CA ASN A 106 -15.32 -17.52 -18.88
C ASN A 106 -16.68 -17.92 -19.47
N SER A 107 -17.78 -17.33 -18.99
CA SER A 107 -19.12 -17.71 -19.42
C SER A 107 -19.64 -16.92 -20.61
N THR A 108 -19.23 -15.66 -20.75
CA THR A 108 -19.82 -14.72 -21.71
C THR A 108 -18.84 -14.31 -22.81
N LEU A 109 -17.58 -14.06 -22.46
CA LEU A 109 -16.60 -13.55 -23.43
C LEU A 109 -15.75 -14.67 -24.04
N TYR A 110 -15.39 -15.70 -23.25
CA TYR A 110 -14.50 -16.79 -23.68
C TYR A 110 -15.07 -17.80 -24.69
N PRO A 111 -16.39 -18.06 -24.80
CA PRO A 111 -16.90 -19.05 -25.76
C PRO A 111 -16.49 -18.80 -27.21
N THR A 112 -16.06 -17.59 -27.53
CA THR A 112 -15.63 -17.19 -28.89
C THR A 112 -14.18 -16.73 -28.88
N GLU A 113 -13.21 -17.48 -28.45
CA GLU A 113 -11.76 -17.16 -28.49
C GLU A 113 -11.36 -15.98 -29.40
N ASN A 114 -11.79 -14.78 -29.03
CA ASN A 114 -11.52 -13.58 -29.80
C ASN A 114 -10.12 -13.04 -29.48
N THR A 115 -9.35 -12.74 -30.51
CA THR A 115 -8.14 -11.94 -30.44
C THR A 115 -8.45 -10.51 -30.86
N GLY A 116 -7.86 -9.54 -30.19
CA GLY A 116 -8.07 -8.12 -30.50
C GLY A 116 -7.47 -7.22 -29.44
N GLU A 117 -7.86 -5.96 -29.47
CA GLU A 117 -7.49 -5.00 -28.47
C GLU A 117 -8.14 -5.34 -27.12
N PRO A 118 -7.38 -5.48 -26.01
CA PRO A 118 -7.93 -5.72 -24.68
C PRO A 118 -8.84 -4.59 -24.22
N MET A 119 -10.07 -4.93 -23.86
CA MET A 119 -11.08 -4.00 -23.34
C MET A 119 -11.47 -4.32 -21.88
N TYR A 120 -11.28 -5.58 -21.48
CA TYR A 120 -11.65 -6.07 -20.18
C TYR A 120 -10.45 -6.74 -19.49
N TYR A 121 -10.47 -6.69 -18.17
CA TYR A 121 -9.50 -7.44 -17.36
C TYR A 121 -10.17 -8.06 -16.14
N ALA A 122 -9.60 -9.15 -15.65
CA ALA A 122 -9.99 -9.78 -14.39
C ALA A 122 -8.76 -10.28 -13.63
N PHE A 123 -8.79 -10.20 -12.30
CA PHE A 123 -7.78 -10.83 -11.47
C PHE A 123 -7.99 -12.33 -11.41
N ASN A 124 -6.89 -13.09 -11.53
CA ASN A 124 -6.87 -14.54 -11.61
C ASN A 124 -5.91 -15.14 -10.56
N GLY A 125 -6.13 -14.81 -9.29
CA GLY A 125 -5.31 -15.30 -8.20
C GLY A 125 -3.91 -14.68 -8.16
N ALA A 126 -2.95 -15.40 -7.58
CA ALA A 126 -1.57 -14.98 -7.47
C ALA A 126 -0.62 -16.09 -7.98
N ASP A 127 0.63 -15.71 -8.23
CA ASP A 127 1.71 -16.64 -8.54
C ASP A 127 2.41 -17.16 -7.26
N SER A 128 3.48 -17.97 -7.44
CA SER A 128 4.28 -18.49 -6.33
C SER A 128 4.97 -17.42 -5.50
N ASP A 129 5.22 -16.26 -6.09
CA ASP A 129 5.88 -15.12 -5.44
C ASP A 129 4.86 -14.10 -4.87
N SER A 130 3.60 -14.53 -4.78
CA SER A 130 2.49 -13.71 -4.28
C SER A 130 2.17 -12.48 -5.13
N ASN A 131 2.54 -12.47 -6.41
CA ASN A 131 2.13 -11.41 -7.32
C ASN A 131 0.77 -11.69 -7.92
N LEU A 132 -0.05 -10.68 -8.06
CA LEU A 132 -1.36 -10.81 -8.68
C LEU A 132 -1.25 -11.14 -10.17
N LYS A 133 -2.06 -12.11 -10.61
CA LYS A 133 -2.26 -12.45 -12.01
C LYS A 133 -3.47 -11.73 -12.56
N VAL A 134 -3.37 -11.32 -13.81
CA VAL A 134 -4.44 -10.64 -14.53
C VAL A 134 -4.70 -11.33 -15.86
N ASP A 135 -5.97 -11.54 -16.18
CA ASP A 135 -6.44 -12.01 -17.47
C ASP A 135 -6.93 -10.82 -18.28
N LEU A 136 -6.50 -10.69 -19.54
CA LEU A 136 -6.95 -9.69 -20.49
C LEU A 136 -7.91 -10.30 -21.50
N GLU A 137 -8.96 -9.56 -21.86
CA GLU A 137 -9.97 -10.00 -22.85
C GLU A 137 -10.43 -8.82 -23.71
N PRO A 138 -10.52 -8.94 -25.06
CA PRO A 138 -10.01 -10.05 -25.88
C PRO A 138 -8.53 -10.36 -25.65
N LYS A 139 -8.07 -11.56 -26.03
CA LYS A 139 -6.64 -11.87 -26.04
C LYS A 139 -5.93 -10.83 -26.93
N PRO A 140 -4.85 -10.20 -26.47
CA PRO A 140 -4.10 -9.25 -27.30
C PRO A 140 -3.72 -9.84 -28.64
N ASP A 141 -3.94 -9.09 -29.72
CA ASP A 141 -3.54 -9.46 -31.09
C ASP A 141 -2.13 -8.97 -31.43
N SER A 142 -1.61 -8.03 -30.67
CA SER A 142 -0.34 -7.35 -30.88
C SER A 142 0.35 -7.02 -29.58
N ILE A 143 1.59 -6.54 -29.70
CA ILE A 143 2.37 -6.04 -28.56
C ILE A 143 1.86 -4.65 -28.20
N GLN A 144 1.31 -4.50 -26.99
CA GLN A 144 0.81 -3.26 -26.43
C GLN A 144 1.27 -3.11 -25.00
N THR A 145 1.24 -1.90 -24.45
CA THR A 145 1.55 -1.65 -23.03
C THR A 145 0.25 -1.32 -22.32
N ILE A 146 -0.11 -2.15 -21.33
CA ILE A 146 -1.24 -1.92 -20.43
C ILE A 146 -0.69 -1.44 -19.11
N SER A 147 -1.11 -0.25 -18.68
CA SER A 147 -0.70 0.38 -17.43
C SER A 147 -1.77 0.20 -16.35
N PHE A 148 -1.34 -0.22 -15.18
CA PHE A 148 -2.14 -0.38 -13.98
C PHE A 148 -1.70 0.66 -12.97
N ASP A 149 -2.53 1.63 -12.69
CA ASP A 149 -2.31 2.61 -11.62
C ASP A 149 -2.82 2.04 -10.32
N ILE A 150 -1.90 1.86 -9.38
CA ILE A 150 -2.16 1.16 -8.12
C ILE A 150 -1.71 2.00 -6.92
N VAL A 151 -2.32 1.75 -5.77
CA VAL A 151 -1.76 2.12 -4.47
C VAL A 151 -1.14 0.86 -3.88
N LYS A 152 0.17 0.90 -3.61
CA LYS A 152 0.91 -0.21 -3.00
C LYS A 152 1.40 0.19 -1.63
N PHE A 153 1.02 -0.59 -0.62
CA PHE A 153 1.51 -0.38 0.74
C PHE A 153 3.03 -0.56 0.80
N GLN A 154 3.68 0.27 1.60
CA GLN A 154 5.10 0.15 1.82
C GLN A 154 5.41 -1.15 2.58
N ASP A 155 6.42 -1.88 2.14
CA ASP A 155 6.91 -3.06 2.85
C ASP A 155 7.22 -2.72 4.32
N GLU A 156 7.29 -3.74 5.17
CA GLU A 156 7.66 -3.55 6.58
C GLU A 156 8.99 -2.82 6.71
N LEU A 157 9.04 -1.90 7.67
CA LEU A 157 10.28 -1.24 8.04
C LEU A 157 11.14 -2.23 8.82
N LYS A 158 12.31 -2.58 8.29
CA LYS A 158 13.20 -3.59 8.86
C LYS A 158 14.55 -3.01 9.28
N THR A 159 15.13 -2.16 8.44
CA THR A 159 16.46 -1.56 8.67
C THR A 159 16.36 -0.18 9.29
N ALA A 160 17.35 0.20 10.09
CA ALA A 160 17.40 1.49 10.80
C ALA A 160 17.19 2.70 9.85
N SER A 161 17.78 2.64 8.67
CA SER A 161 17.79 3.73 7.69
C SER A 161 16.54 3.77 6.77
N THR A 162 15.67 2.74 6.82
CA THR A 162 14.46 2.72 5.99
C THR A 162 13.56 3.90 6.34
N LYS A 163 13.19 4.69 5.34
CA LYS A 163 12.34 5.88 5.53
C LYS A 163 10.87 5.51 5.39
N LEU A 164 10.06 6.00 6.31
CA LEU A 164 8.60 5.96 6.20
C LEU A 164 8.15 6.90 5.07
N LYS A 165 7.28 6.40 4.19
CA LYS A 165 6.74 7.17 3.05
C LYS A 165 5.54 8.03 3.46
N ILE A 166 4.62 7.49 4.26
CA ILE A 166 3.39 8.16 4.70
C ILE A 166 3.66 9.17 5.83
N PRO A 167 2.67 10.02 6.20
CA PRO A 167 2.81 10.98 7.29
C PRO A 167 3.23 10.33 8.61
N THR A 168 4.24 10.90 9.25
CA THR A 168 4.91 10.30 10.43
C THR A 168 4.09 10.45 11.71
N LYS A 169 3.42 11.60 11.89
CA LYS A 169 2.69 11.93 13.13
C LYS A 169 1.64 10.87 13.51
N PRO A 170 0.71 10.47 12.62
CA PRO A 170 -0.29 9.46 12.98
C PRO A 170 0.32 8.09 13.26
N VAL A 171 1.43 7.72 12.60
CA VAL A 171 2.12 6.46 12.83
C VAL A 171 2.77 6.43 14.22
N VAL A 172 3.47 7.49 14.61
CA VAL A 172 4.09 7.60 15.94
C VAL A 172 3.04 7.61 17.05
N LEU A 173 1.97 8.40 16.89
CA LEU A 173 0.89 8.46 17.88
C LEU A 173 0.16 7.11 18.02
N GLY A 174 -0.10 6.44 16.91
CA GLY A 174 -0.74 5.13 16.92
C GLY A 174 0.13 4.03 17.56
N ALA A 175 1.43 4.04 17.32
CA ALA A 175 2.37 3.13 17.97
C ALA A 175 2.49 3.43 19.48
N TRP A 176 2.55 4.70 19.85
CA TRP A 176 2.57 5.12 21.26
C TRP A 176 1.29 4.69 21.99
N ALA A 177 0.12 4.91 21.41
CA ALA A 177 -1.16 4.47 22.00
C ALA A 177 -1.15 2.97 22.32
N ARG A 178 -0.66 2.15 21.40
CA ARG A 178 -0.57 0.69 21.57
C ARG A 178 0.44 0.30 22.64
N ALA A 179 1.59 0.97 22.67
CA ALA A 179 2.62 0.70 23.67
C ALA A 179 2.15 1.03 25.10
N VAL A 180 1.40 2.13 25.28
CA VAL A 180 0.79 2.48 26.58
C VAL A 180 -0.25 1.45 26.99
N SER A 181 -1.09 1.01 26.06
CA SER A 181 -2.11 -0.02 26.30
C SER A 181 -1.48 -1.36 26.67
N GLU A 182 -0.40 -1.77 25.99
CA GLU A 182 0.32 -3.03 26.29
C GLU A 182 0.91 -3.03 27.70
N ARG A 183 1.43 -1.89 28.16
CA ARG A 183 1.97 -1.75 29.52
C ARG A 183 0.91 -1.74 30.62
N GLY A 184 -0.37 -1.57 30.28
CA GLY A 184 -1.42 -1.39 31.26
C GLY A 184 -1.32 -0.10 32.06
N GLU A 185 -0.51 0.85 31.61
CA GLU A 185 -0.28 2.16 32.26
C GLU A 185 -1.38 3.17 31.94
N ASP A 186 -2.40 2.72 31.21
CA ASP A 186 -3.39 3.60 30.60
C ASP A 186 -4.34 4.26 31.60
N GLY A 187 -4.40 3.81 32.85
CA GLY A 187 -5.24 4.42 33.88
C GLY A 187 -6.67 4.75 33.42
N GLY A 188 -7.07 4.24 32.25
CA GLY A 188 -8.38 4.39 31.61
C GLY A 188 -8.66 5.76 30.98
N THR A 189 -8.04 6.82 31.39
CA THR A 189 -8.37 8.20 30.94
C THR A 189 -7.53 8.66 29.76
N ASN A 190 -6.28 8.26 29.69
CA ASN A 190 -5.33 8.75 28.67
C ASN A 190 -5.48 8.04 27.32
N THR A 191 -5.88 6.77 27.30
CA THR A 191 -6.02 5.99 26.05
C THR A 191 -7.08 6.60 25.13
N GLY A 192 -8.18 7.08 25.70
CA GLY A 192 -9.22 7.77 24.93
C GLY A 192 -8.74 9.07 24.29
N VAL A 193 -7.96 9.87 25.03
CA VAL A 193 -7.40 11.13 24.51
C VAL A 193 -6.39 10.85 23.40
N ILE A 194 -5.48 9.88 23.59
CA ILE A 194 -4.49 9.51 22.58
C ILE A 194 -5.18 8.96 21.32
N ALA A 195 -6.23 8.15 21.46
CA ALA A 195 -6.99 7.65 20.33
C ALA A 195 -7.67 8.78 19.52
N MET A 196 -8.17 9.81 20.20
CA MET A 196 -8.71 11.01 19.54
C MET A 196 -7.61 11.78 18.80
N GLU A 197 -6.44 11.96 19.41
CA GLU A 197 -5.29 12.61 18.76
C GLU A 197 -4.81 11.84 17.53
N VAL A 198 -4.79 10.50 17.57
CA VAL A 198 -4.47 9.66 16.42
C VAL A 198 -5.45 9.92 15.29
N SER A 199 -6.76 9.86 15.58
CA SER A 199 -7.81 10.07 14.60
C SER A 199 -7.75 11.47 13.99
N GLU A 200 -7.55 12.50 14.80
CA GLU A 200 -7.39 13.88 14.33
C GLU A 200 -6.14 14.04 13.45
N SER A 201 -5.02 13.42 13.84
CA SER A 201 -3.77 13.50 13.07
C SER A 201 -3.88 12.79 11.70
N ILE A 202 -4.65 11.69 11.62
CA ILE A 202 -4.96 11.02 10.34
C ILE A 202 -5.81 11.95 9.47
N ASN A 203 -6.89 12.53 10.03
CA ASN A 203 -7.78 13.42 9.28
C ASN A 203 -7.02 14.64 8.74
N GLN A 204 -6.16 15.27 9.54
CA GLN A 204 -5.31 16.37 9.09
C GLN A 204 -4.39 15.97 7.95
N ALA A 205 -3.77 14.79 8.05
CA ALA A 205 -2.88 14.26 7.02
C ALA A 205 -3.65 13.96 5.71
N VAL A 206 -4.86 13.40 5.81
CA VAL A 206 -5.74 13.15 4.65
C VAL A 206 -6.15 14.45 3.96
N ILE A 207 -6.49 15.50 4.71
CA ILE A 207 -6.84 16.81 4.13
C ILE A 207 -5.66 17.37 3.34
N LEU A 208 -4.43 17.26 3.87
CA LEU A 208 -3.23 17.75 3.18
C LEU A 208 -2.93 16.94 1.92
N ASP A 209 -3.05 15.61 1.98
CA ASP A 209 -2.81 14.72 0.84
C ASP A 209 -3.87 14.94 -0.26
N SER A 210 -5.14 15.03 0.12
CA SER A 210 -6.27 15.26 -0.79
C SER A 210 -6.19 16.63 -1.48
N GLY A 211 -5.64 17.65 -0.81
CA GLY A 211 -5.43 18.97 -1.39
C GLY A 211 -4.44 18.98 -2.56
N ASN A 212 -3.61 17.95 -2.70
CA ASN A 212 -2.66 17.80 -3.79
C ASN A 212 -3.22 17.00 -4.99
N VAL A 213 -4.42 16.42 -4.85
CA VAL A 213 -5.09 15.70 -5.94
C VAL A 213 -5.88 16.70 -6.78
N GLN A 214 -5.47 16.93 -8.00
CA GLN A 214 -6.32 17.61 -8.99
C GLN A 214 -7.31 16.60 -9.56
N TYR A 215 -8.58 16.79 -9.27
CA TYR A 215 -9.64 16.07 -9.97
C TYR A 215 -9.92 16.84 -11.27
N GLU A 216 -9.58 16.25 -12.40
CA GLU A 216 -10.08 16.72 -13.69
C GLU A 216 -11.59 16.47 -13.72
N SER A 217 -12.37 17.54 -13.78
CA SER A 217 -13.80 17.42 -14.05
C SER A 217 -13.94 17.03 -15.51
N GLU A 218 -14.23 15.76 -15.79
CA GLU A 218 -14.61 15.32 -17.14
C GLU A 218 -15.95 15.96 -17.50
N TRP A 219 -15.92 17.01 -18.30
CA TRP A 219 -17.10 17.57 -18.90
C TRP A 219 -17.47 16.71 -20.11
N TYR A 220 -18.41 15.80 -19.93
CA TYR A 220 -19.03 15.13 -21.09
C TYR A 220 -19.91 16.14 -21.81
N VAL A 221 -19.44 16.65 -22.93
CA VAL A 221 -20.32 17.30 -23.91
C VAL A 221 -21.03 16.17 -24.67
N LYS A 222 -22.33 16.04 -24.43
CA LYS A 222 -23.20 15.17 -25.22
C LYS A 222 -23.43 15.78 -26.61
#